data_30875364bda75e8b5bd2225ff7f11b72
#
_entry.id   30875364bda75e8b5bd2225ff7f11b72
#
_cell.length_a   1.000
_cell.length_b   1.000
_cell.length_c   1.000
_cell.angle_alpha   90.00
_cell.angle_beta   90.00
_cell.angle_gamma   90.00
#
_symmetry.space_group_name_H-M   'P 1'
#
loop_
_entity.id
_entity.type
_entity.pdbx_description
1 polymer ?
#
loop_
_entity_poly.entity_id
_entity_poly.type
_entity_poly.pdbx_seq_one_letter_code
_entity_poly.pdbx_strand_id
1 'polypeptide(L)'
;MGYMDVPAQGQANGHNVVLMHGKNFCAATWETTIDALSKAGYRVIAPDQVGFCTSSKPAHYQYSFQQLADNTHALLEQLGVKQTIVLGHSTGGMLATRYALMYPQQVERLAMVNPIGLEDWKALGVPYRTVDQWYARELKLDAEGVRAYERKTYYAGRWKPEYERWVQMLVGLNKGPGHEAVAWNSALIYDMIYTQPVYHEFKHLQMPTLLLIGDKDTTAIGSDIAPPEVKARLGNYAELGPQVAKLIPKGELITFEGMGHAPQIEEPVRFNRTLVEWLGK
;
A
#
# COMPACT_ATOMS: atom_id res chain seq x y z
N MET A 1 -15.73 0.83 -8.88
CA MET A 1 -14.28 1.07 -8.79
C MET A 1 -13.67 1.11 -10.19
N GLY A 2 -12.75 2.08 -10.45
CA GLY A 2 -11.86 2.02 -11.59
C GLY A 2 -10.81 0.92 -11.36
N TYR A 3 -10.38 0.25 -12.42
CA TYR A 3 -9.36 -0.80 -12.33
C TYR A 3 -8.68 -1.02 -13.68
N MET A 4 -7.48 -1.57 -13.64
CA MET A 4 -6.80 -2.16 -14.78
C MET A 4 -6.90 -3.69 -14.70
N ASP A 5 -7.18 -4.35 -15.81
CA ASP A 5 -7.18 -5.80 -15.96
C ASP A 5 -6.31 -6.15 -17.16
N VAL A 6 -5.12 -6.64 -16.88
CA VAL A 6 -4.08 -6.88 -17.86
C VAL A 6 -3.88 -8.40 -17.99
N PRO A 7 -4.19 -8.99 -19.16
CA PRO A 7 -4.01 -10.42 -19.38
C PRO A 7 -2.52 -10.79 -19.38
N ALA A 8 -2.26 -12.07 -19.15
CA ALA A 8 -0.93 -12.65 -19.35
C ALA A 8 -0.44 -12.42 -20.77
N GLN A 9 0.83 -12.03 -20.93
CA GLN A 9 1.52 -11.95 -22.21
C GLN A 9 2.21 -13.29 -22.48
N GLY A 10 2.00 -13.84 -23.67
CA GLY A 10 2.53 -15.17 -24.03
C GLY A 10 1.77 -16.30 -23.34
N GLN A 11 2.50 -17.29 -22.82
CA GLN A 11 1.89 -18.45 -22.16
C GLN A 11 1.39 -18.11 -20.75
N ALA A 12 0.06 -18.14 -20.56
CA ALA A 12 -0.54 -17.94 -19.24
C ALA A 12 -0.18 -19.08 -18.27
N ASN A 13 0.16 -18.74 -17.04
CA ASN A 13 0.45 -19.69 -15.98
C ASN A 13 -0.80 -20.10 -15.15
N GLY A 14 -1.96 -19.51 -15.43
CA GLY A 14 -3.24 -19.80 -14.78
C GLY A 14 -3.48 -19.03 -13.47
N HIS A 15 -2.52 -18.23 -13.00
CA HIS A 15 -2.65 -17.46 -11.76
C HIS A 15 -3.04 -16.00 -12.02
N ASN A 16 -3.79 -15.44 -11.07
CA ASN A 16 -4.16 -14.05 -11.04
C ASN A 16 -3.41 -13.32 -9.92
N VAL A 17 -3.06 -12.05 -10.15
CA VAL A 17 -2.46 -11.18 -9.12
C VAL A 17 -3.31 -9.93 -8.98
N VAL A 18 -3.73 -9.60 -7.75
CA VAL A 18 -4.35 -8.32 -7.44
C VAL A 18 -3.34 -7.41 -6.76
N LEU A 19 -3.23 -6.16 -7.24
CA LEU A 19 -2.28 -5.16 -6.76
C LEU A 19 -3.04 -4.06 -6.00
N MET A 20 -2.80 -3.93 -4.70
CA MET A 20 -3.44 -2.93 -3.83
C MET A 20 -2.47 -1.79 -3.55
N HIS A 21 -2.78 -0.59 -4.06
CA HIS A 21 -1.93 0.59 -3.93
C HIS A 21 -1.98 1.22 -2.53
N GLY A 22 -0.99 2.07 -2.21
CA GLY A 22 -0.94 2.86 -0.97
C GLY A 22 -1.80 4.13 -1.02
N LYS A 23 -1.92 4.84 0.12
CA LYS A 23 -2.76 6.04 0.25
C LYS A 23 -2.39 7.16 -0.74
N ASN A 24 -1.12 7.39 -0.97
CA ASN A 24 -0.65 8.45 -1.88
C ASN A 24 -0.37 7.94 -3.30
N PHE A 25 -0.95 6.81 -3.67
CA PHE A 25 -0.68 6.10 -4.90
C PHE A 25 -1.98 5.73 -5.62
N CYS A 26 -1.85 5.41 -6.89
CA CYS A 26 -2.91 4.88 -7.74
C CYS A 26 -2.50 3.52 -8.30
N ALA A 27 -3.43 2.80 -8.90
CA ALA A 27 -3.12 1.58 -9.67
C ALA A 27 -2.01 1.82 -10.72
N ALA A 28 -1.96 3.00 -11.32
CA ALA A 28 -0.93 3.38 -12.30
C ALA A 28 0.50 3.33 -11.75
N THR A 29 0.72 3.46 -10.45
CA THR A 29 2.07 3.38 -9.85
C THR A 29 2.66 1.98 -9.90
N TRP A 30 1.85 0.97 -10.20
CA TRP A 30 2.27 -0.41 -10.41
C TRP A 30 2.68 -0.73 -11.86
N GLU A 31 2.76 0.25 -12.78
CA GLU A 31 2.96 0.02 -14.21
C GLU A 31 4.09 -0.97 -14.55
N THR A 32 5.27 -0.82 -13.93
CA THR A 32 6.42 -1.70 -14.16
C THR A 32 6.22 -3.10 -13.59
N THR A 33 5.48 -3.20 -12.49
CA THR A 33 5.14 -4.48 -11.86
C THR A 33 4.05 -5.20 -12.64
N ILE A 34 3.05 -4.47 -13.15
CA ILE A 34 2.02 -5.01 -14.04
C ILE A 34 2.67 -5.60 -15.29
N ASP A 35 3.58 -4.86 -15.93
CA ASP A 35 4.29 -5.32 -17.13
C ASP A 35 5.12 -6.57 -16.85
N ALA A 36 5.89 -6.58 -15.76
CA ALA A 36 6.74 -7.70 -15.39
C ALA A 36 5.93 -8.98 -15.08
N LEU A 37 4.85 -8.85 -14.31
CA LEU A 37 3.97 -9.97 -13.95
C LEU A 37 3.22 -10.50 -15.18
N SER A 38 2.69 -9.61 -16.02
CA SER A 38 2.01 -9.99 -17.26
C SER A 38 2.95 -10.75 -18.20
N LYS A 39 4.21 -10.31 -18.36
CA LYS A 39 5.24 -11.02 -19.11
C LYS A 39 5.62 -12.38 -18.50
N ALA A 40 5.51 -12.51 -17.18
CA ALA A 40 5.73 -13.77 -16.47
C ALA A 40 4.51 -14.72 -16.49
N GLY A 41 3.47 -14.37 -17.25
CA GLY A 41 2.31 -15.24 -17.46
C GLY A 41 1.15 -15.06 -16.48
N TYR A 42 1.17 -14.05 -15.62
CA TYR A 42 0.08 -13.73 -14.68
C TYR A 42 -0.96 -12.81 -15.34
N ARG A 43 -2.25 -13.03 -15.05
CA ARG A 43 -3.27 -11.99 -15.22
C ARG A 43 -3.18 -11.02 -14.04
N VAL A 44 -3.09 -9.73 -14.31
CA VAL A 44 -2.87 -8.71 -13.27
C VAL A 44 -4.08 -7.78 -13.18
N ILE A 45 -4.64 -7.66 -11.98
CA ILE A 45 -5.78 -6.79 -11.69
C ILE A 45 -5.31 -5.73 -10.69
N ALA A 46 -5.41 -4.46 -11.07
CA ALA A 46 -4.98 -3.35 -10.23
C ALA A 46 -6.13 -2.34 -10.06
N PRO A 47 -6.93 -2.47 -8.98
CA PRO A 47 -8.00 -1.51 -8.70
C PRO A 47 -7.45 -0.21 -8.11
N ASP A 48 -8.04 0.92 -8.48
CA ASP A 48 -8.08 2.10 -7.64
C ASP A 48 -9.15 1.89 -6.57
N GLN A 49 -8.78 1.89 -5.31
CA GLN A 49 -9.75 1.69 -4.22
C GLN A 49 -10.77 2.84 -4.18
N VAL A 50 -11.97 2.58 -3.64
CA VAL A 50 -12.99 3.63 -3.44
C VAL A 50 -12.38 4.78 -2.64
N GLY A 51 -12.59 6.01 -3.11
CA GLY A 51 -11.98 7.22 -2.56
C GLY A 51 -10.69 7.66 -3.25
N PHE A 52 -10.10 6.80 -4.10
CA PHE A 52 -8.81 7.07 -4.75
C PHE A 52 -8.97 7.26 -6.27
N CYS A 53 -8.08 7.99 -6.82
CA CYS A 53 -7.74 8.15 -8.25
C CYS A 53 -8.96 8.13 -9.20
N THR A 54 -9.12 7.11 -10.02
CA THR A 54 -10.24 7.00 -10.98
C THR A 54 -11.53 6.48 -10.37
N SER A 55 -11.48 5.96 -9.13
CA SER A 55 -12.67 5.47 -8.44
C SER A 55 -13.52 6.61 -7.88
N SER A 56 -14.81 6.31 -7.62
CA SER A 56 -15.75 7.24 -7.02
C SER A 56 -15.31 7.69 -5.62
N LYS A 57 -15.68 8.91 -5.25
CA LYS A 57 -15.41 9.55 -3.96
C LYS A 57 -16.74 9.91 -3.30
N PRO A 58 -17.44 8.90 -2.74
CA PRO A 58 -18.77 9.12 -2.20
C PRO A 58 -18.74 9.99 -0.94
N ALA A 59 -19.68 10.93 -0.84
CA ALA A 59 -19.75 11.91 0.25
C ALA A 59 -20.07 11.28 1.62
N HIS A 60 -20.84 10.20 1.63
CA HIS A 60 -21.27 9.49 2.85
C HIS A 60 -20.78 8.04 2.80
N TYR A 61 -19.47 7.86 2.94
CA TYR A 61 -18.84 6.56 2.89
C TYR A 61 -18.02 6.33 4.17
N GLN A 62 -18.33 5.25 4.85
CA GLN A 62 -17.54 4.85 6.01
C GLN A 62 -16.36 4.01 5.55
N TYR A 63 -15.17 4.59 5.61
CA TYR A 63 -13.94 3.88 5.30
C TYR A 63 -13.61 2.86 6.38
N SER A 64 -13.49 1.61 5.96
CA SER A 64 -12.91 0.53 6.77
C SER A 64 -12.13 -0.42 5.87
N PHE A 65 -11.12 -1.07 6.42
CA PHE A 65 -10.39 -2.10 5.65
C PHE A 65 -11.29 -3.26 5.26
N GLN A 66 -12.31 -3.57 6.08
CA GLN A 66 -13.31 -4.58 5.76
C GLN A 66 -14.10 -4.19 4.51
N GLN A 67 -14.63 -2.96 4.45
CA GLN A 67 -15.42 -2.52 3.30
C GLN A 67 -14.57 -2.43 2.03
N LEU A 68 -13.31 -1.98 2.12
CA LEU A 68 -12.41 -1.95 0.97
C LEU A 68 -12.05 -3.37 0.50
N ALA A 69 -11.89 -4.32 1.43
CA ALA A 69 -11.69 -5.73 1.11
C ALA A 69 -12.93 -6.34 0.42
N ASP A 70 -14.14 -6.07 0.94
CA ASP A 70 -15.40 -6.51 0.32
C ASP A 70 -15.56 -5.96 -1.10
N ASN A 71 -15.26 -4.67 -1.32
CA ASN A 71 -15.31 -4.08 -2.65
C ASN A 71 -14.34 -4.75 -3.62
N THR A 72 -13.14 -5.08 -3.15
CA THR A 72 -12.14 -5.78 -3.96
C THR A 72 -12.58 -7.22 -4.24
N HIS A 73 -13.15 -7.89 -3.25
CA HIS A 73 -13.69 -9.24 -3.41
C HIS A 73 -14.82 -9.26 -4.45
N ALA A 74 -15.79 -8.37 -4.34
CA ALA A 74 -16.90 -8.25 -5.30
C ALA A 74 -16.40 -7.96 -6.73
N LEU A 75 -15.36 -7.13 -6.88
CA LEU A 75 -14.71 -6.92 -8.19
C LEU A 75 -14.11 -8.22 -8.72
N LEU A 76 -13.36 -8.95 -7.92
CA LEU A 76 -12.71 -10.20 -8.35
C LEU A 76 -13.75 -11.28 -8.70
N GLU A 77 -14.86 -11.37 -7.96
CA GLU A 77 -15.98 -12.26 -8.30
C GLU A 77 -16.60 -11.91 -9.67
N GLN A 78 -16.86 -10.62 -9.92
CA GLN A 78 -17.38 -10.16 -11.23
C GLN A 78 -16.43 -10.46 -12.39
N LEU A 79 -15.12 -10.47 -12.13
CA LEU A 79 -14.08 -10.82 -13.10
C LEU A 79 -13.83 -12.33 -13.22
N GLY A 80 -14.57 -13.14 -12.47
CA GLY A 80 -14.47 -14.61 -12.47
C GLY A 80 -13.20 -15.14 -11.79
N VAL A 81 -12.57 -14.34 -10.92
CA VAL A 81 -11.34 -14.71 -10.21
C VAL A 81 -11.68 -15.46 -8.93
N LYS A 82 -11.45 -16.75 -8.93
CA LYS A 82 -11.72 -17.63 -7.76
C LYS A 82 -10.57 -17.67 -6.76
N GLN A 83 -9.34 -17.61 -7.26
CA GLN A 83 -8.13 -17.56 -6.46
C GLN A 83 -7.19 -16.50 -7.00
N THR A 84 -6.43 -15.88 -6.12
CA THR A 84 -5.52 -14.78 -6.47
C THR A 84 -4.33 -14.71 -5.53
N ILE A 85 -3.23 -14.23 -6.05
CA ILE A 85 -2.11 -13.73 -5.27
C ILE A 85 -2.42 -12.27 -4.94
N VAL A 86 -2.24 -11.87 -3.69
CA VAL A 86 -2.49 -10.50 -3.25
C VAL A 86 -1.17 -9.79 -3.00
N LEU A 87 -0.95 -8.65 -3.63
CA LEU A 87 0.20 -7.78 -3.42
C LEU A 87 -0.26 -6.41 -2.94
N GLY A 88 0.19 -5.96 -1.78
CA GLY A 88 -0.18 -4.65 -1.22
C GLY A 88 1.03 -3.78 -0.88
N HIS A 89 1.00 -2.49 -1.26
CA HIS A 89 2.01 -1.51 -0.90
C HIS A 89 1.47 -0.53 0.15
N SER A 90 2.27 -0.23 1.17
CA SER A 90 1.91 0.80 2.17
C SER A 90 0.56 0.49 2.85
N THR A 91 -0.42 1.40 2.79
CA THR A 91 -1.81 1.17 3.22
C THR A 91 -2.44 -0.02 2.51
N GLY A 92 -2.08 -0.26 1.24
CA GLY A 92 -2.48 -1.47 0.50
C GLY A 92 -1.98 -2.75 1.14
N GLY A 93 -0.89 -2.72 1.89
CA GLY A 93 -0.42 -3.86 2.70
C GLY A 93 -1.33 -4.14 3.90
N MET A 94 -1.86 -3.10 4.58
CA MET A 94 -2.90 -3.29 5.61
C MET A 94 -4.18 -3.86 5.01
N LEU A 95 -4.60 -3.34 3.84
CA LEU A 95 -5.76 -3.83 3.11
C LEU A 95 -5.56 -5.29 2.65
N ALA A 96 -4.40 -5.63 2.12
CA ALA A 96 -4.04 -6.97 1.70
C ALA A 96 -4.06 -7.96 2.88
N THR A 97 -3.58 -7.55 4.05
CA THR A 97 -3.70 -8.31 5.30
C THR A 97 -5.16 -8.55 5.66
N ARG A 98 -5.99 -7.50 5.66
CA ARG A 98 -7.42 -7.61 5.94
C ARG A 98 -8.12 -8.53 4.96
N TYR A 99 -7.85 -8.37 3.66
CA TYR A 99 -8.39 -9.22 2.61
C TYR A 99 -8.03 -10.70 2.82
N ALA A 100 -6.78 -10.98 3.10
CA ALA A 100 -6.30 -12.35 3.33
C ALA A 100 -6.92 -13.01 4.58
N LEU A 101 -7.23 -12.21 5.61
CA LEU A 101 -7.92 -12.70 6.81
C LEU A 101 -9.42 -12.94 6.59
N MET A 102 -10.07 -12.13 5.76
CA MET A 102 -11.51 -12.28 5.44
C MET A 102 -11.77 -13.37 4.41
N TYR A 103 -10.87 -13.53 3.43
CA TYR A 103 -11.02 -14.46 2.31
C TYR A 103 -9.84 -15.43 2.16
N PRO A 104 -9.46 -16.18 3.23
CA PRO A 104 -8.24 -16.99 3.23
C PRO A 104 -8.24 -18.10 2.17
N GLN A 105 -9.41 -18.59 1.76
CA GLN A 105 -9.53 -19.61 0.70
C GLN A 105 -9.34 -19.06 -0.71
N GLN A 106 -9.44 -17.73 -0.88
CA GLN A 106 -9.23 -17.07 -2.16
C GLN A 106 -7.76 -16.64 -2.36
N VAL A 107 -6.97 -16.56 -1.28
CA VAL A 107 -5.61 -16.05 -1.33
C VAL A 107 -4.60 -17.19 -1.37
N GLU A 108 -3.96 -17.34 -2.52
CA GLU A 108 -2.90 -18.33 -2.73
C GLU A 108 -1.60 -17.93 -2.01
N ARG A 109 -1.21 -16.68 -2.16
CA ARG A 109 -0.01 -16.06 -1.56
C ARG A 109 -0.29 -14.59 -1.26
N LEU A 110 0.39 -14.08 -0.25
CA LEU A 110 0.35 -12.67 0.13
C LEU A 110 1.75 -12.07 0.03
N ALA A 111 1.88 -10.92 -0.64
CA ALA A 111 3.13 -10.16 -0.62
C ALA A 111 2.84 -8.72 -0.18
N MET A 112 3.69 -8.16 0.66
CA MET A 112 3.53 -6.80 1.18
C MET A 112 4.81 -6.01 0.97
N VAL A 113 4.69 -4.87 0.29
CA VAL A 113 5.80 -3.96 -0.02
C VAL A 113 5.74 -2.79 0.94
N ASN A 114 6.73 -2.66 1.79
CA ASN A 114 6.78 -1.61 2.81
C ASN A 114 5.39 -1.31 3.40
N PRO A 115 4.65 -2.35 3.88
CA PRO A 115 3.32 -2.13 4.43
C PRO A 115 3.43 -1.20 5.63
N ILE A 116 2.51 -0.25 5.76
CA ILE A 116 2.33 0.45 7.03
C ILE A 116 1.53 -0.46 7.98
N GLY A 117 1.51 -0.11 9.29
CA GLY A 117 0.83 -0.95 10.29
C GLY A 117 1.64 -2.16 10.74
N LEU A 118 2.97 -2.16 10.53
CA LEU A 118 3.90 -3.11 11.15
C LEU A 118 4.10 -2.83 12.66
N GLU A 119 3.51 -1.76 13.15
CA GLU A 119 3.49 -1.32 14.54
C GLU A 119 2.12 -0.73 14.90
N ASP A 120 1.73 -0.80 16.17
CA ASP A 120 0.50 -0.16 16.66
C ASP A 120 0.81 1.23 17.23
N TRP A 121 0.58 2.27 16.43
CA TRP A 121 0.88 3.67 16.79
C TRP A 121 0.13 4.13 18.04
N LYS A 122 -1.10 3.66 18.27
CA LYS A 122 -1.87 3.99 19.49
C LYS A 122 -1.20 3.42 20.73
N ALA A 123 -0.82 2.14 20.67
CA ALA A 123 -0.14 1.47 21.76
C ALA A 123 1.25 2.08 22.07
N LEU A 124 1.91 2.63 21.04
CA LEU A 124 3.19 3.32 21.15
C LEU A 124 3.08 4.75 21.69
N GLY A 125 1.86 5.30 21.78
CA GLY A 125 1.60 6.63 22.32
C GLY A 125 1.55 7.76 21.30
N VAL A 126 1.34 7.46 20.01
CA VAL A 126 1.06 8.47 18.99
C VAL A 126 -0.30 9.11 19.28
N PRO A 127 -0.40 10.46 19.41
CA PRO A 127 -1.67 11.13 19.68
C PRO A 127 -2.68 10.95 18.53
N TYR A 128 -3.95 10.85 18.89
CA TYR A 128 -5.02 10.86 17.90
C TYR A 128 -5.16 12.24 17.25
N ARG A 129 -5.25 12.28 15.94
CA ARG A 129 -5.59 13.46 15.14
C ARG A 129 -7.00 13.26 14.58
N THR A 130 -7.89 14.23 14.81
CA THR A 130 -9.27 14.17 14.35
C THR A 130 -9.37 14.23 12.82
N VAL A 131 -10.47 13.76 12.26
CA VAL A 131 -10.74 13.83 10.80
C VAL A 131 -10.66 15.29 10.32
N ASP A 132 -11.21 16.25 11.08
CA ASP A 132 -11.16 17.69 10.71
C ASP A 132 -9.73 18.22 10.66
N GLN A 133 -8.86 17.79 11.58
CA GLN A 133 -7.44 18.16 11.57
C GLN A 133 -6.69 17.56 10.39
N TRP A 134 -7.01 16.30 10.01
CA TRP A 134 -6.48 15.68 8.79
C TRP A 134 -6.98 16.43 7.55
N TYR A 135 -8.28 16.74 7.49
CA TYR A 135 -8.88 17.48 6.38
C TYR A 135 -8.23 18.84 6.17
N ALA A 136 -8.07 19.62 7.26
CA ALA A 136 -7.39 20.91 7.20
C ALA A 136 -5.93 20.83 6.71
N ARG A 137 -5.26 19.69 6.96
CA ARG A 137 -3.91 19.41 6.42
C ARG A 137 -3.95 19.06 4.94
N GLU A 138 -4.85 18.17 4.54
CA GLU A 138 -4.95 17.70 3.14
C GLU A 138 -5.35 18.84 2.19
N LEU A 139 -6.16 19.79 2.65
CA LEU A 139 -6.50 21.00 1.90
C LEU A 139 -5.28 21.90 1.58
N LYS A 140 -4.20 21.78 2.34
CA LYS A 140 -2.97 22.57 2.16
C LYS A 140 -1.88 21.85 1.36
N LEU A 141 -2.20 20.68 0.81
CA LEU A 141 -1.24 19.88 0.08
C LEU A 141 -0.76 20.63 -1.18
N ASP A 142 0.55 20.80 -1.32
CA ASP A 142 1.18 21.39 -2.48
C ASP A 142 2.32 20.53 -3.03
N ALA A 143 2.81 20.86 -4.22
CA ALA A 143 3.83 20.08 -4.90
C ALA A 143 5.18 20.07 -4.17
N GLU A 144 5.52 21.16 -3.49
CA GLU A 144 6.79 21.27 -2.77
C GLU A 144 6.78 20.39 -1.53
N GLY A 145 5.70 20.45 -0.73
CA GLY A 145 5.52 19.61 0.45
C GLY A 145 5.46 18.14 0.12
N VAL A 146 4.73 17.76 -0.95
CA VAL A 146 4.69 16.38 -1.45
C VAL A 146 6.07 15.90 -1.85
N ARG A 147 6.79 16.68 -2.67
CA ARG A 147 8.14 16.33 -3.13
C ARG A 147 9.12 16.19 -1.97
N ALA A 148 9.08 17.11 -1.01
CA ALA A 148 9.92 17.06 0.18
C ALA A 148 9.65 15.81 1.02
N TYR A 149 8.38 15.49 1.22
CA TYR A 149 7.96 14.29 1.94
C TYR A 149 8.39 13.01 1.22
N GLU A 150 8.10 12.87 -0.07
CA GLU A 150 8.46 11.69 -0.85
C GLU A 150 9.98 11.50 -0.92
N ARG A 151 10.73 12.57 -1.21
CA ARG A 151 12.19 12.53 -1.21
C ARG A 151 12.73 11.98 0.11
N LYS A 152 12.24 12.50 1.23
CA LYS A 152 12.71 12.10 2.56
C LYS A 152 12.31 10.67 2.91
N THR A 153 11.05 10.32 2.67
CA THR A 153 10.43 9.10 3.21
C THR A 153 10.42 7.98 2.19
N TYR A 154 10.05 8.27 0.92
CA TYR A 154 9.87 7.23 -0.09
C TYR A 154 11.17 6.85 -0.78
N TYR A 155 12.10 7.80 -0.91
CA TYR A 155 13.32 7.61 -1.69
C TYR A 155 14.61 7.77 -0.88
N ALA A 156 14.53 7.64 0.45
CA ALA A 156 15.67 7.68 1.35
C ALA A 156 16.60 8.90 1.14
N GLY A 157 16.00 10.08 0.91
CA GLY A 157 16.71 11.34 0.66
C GLY A 157 17.17 11.56 -0.79
N ARG A 158 17.08 10.55 -1.65
CA ARG A 158 17.43 10.63 -3.08
C ARG A 158 16.30 11.26 -3.87
N TRP A 159 16.63 11.77 -5.04
CA TRP A 159 15.62 12.25 -6.01
C TRP A 159 16.08 11.96 -7.43
N LYS A 160 15.17 11.42 -8.23
CA LYS A 160 15.36 11.23 -9.67
C LYS A 160 14.25 11.93 -10.42
N PRO A 161 14.53 12.47 -11.65
CA PRO A 161 13.51 13.19 -12.44
C PRO A 161 12.23 12.37 -12.68
N GLU A 162 12.36 11.06 -12.84
CA GLU A 162 11.24 10.15 -13.09
C GLU A 162 10.22 10.07 -11.92
N TYR A 163 10.60 10.48 -10.70
CA TYR A 163 9.68 10.49 -9.54
C TYR A 163 8.70 11.66 -9.59
N GLU A 164 9.05 12.75 -10.33
CA GLU A 164 8.23 13.96 -10.41
C GLU A 164 6.80 13.66 -10.91
N ARG A 165 6.62 12.69 -11.79
CA ARG A 165 5.30 12.29 -12.29
C ARG A 165 4.35 11.84 -11.19
N TRP A 166 4.86 11.23 -10.12
CA TRP A 166 4.04 10.78 -8.98
C TRP A 166 3.63 11.94 -8.09
N VAL A 167 4.51 12.91 -7.89
CA VAL A 167 4.17 14.19 -7.26
C VAL A 167 3.06 14.87 -8.03
N GLN A 168 3.21 14.98 -9.37
CA GLN A 168 2.20 15.64 -10.21
C GLN A 168 0.87 14.89 -10.24
N MET A 169 0.88 13.56 -10.19
CA MET A 169 -0.32 12.74 -10.05
C MET A 169 -1.07 13.08 -8.77
N LEU A 170 -0.39 13.07 -7.62
CA LEU A 170 -1.02 13.34 -6.33
C LEU A 170 -1.52 14.79 -6.22
N VAL A 171 -0.72 15.75 -6.66
CA VAL A 171 -1.10 17.18 -6.67
C VAL A 171 -2.25 17.43 -7.64
N GLY A 172 -2.27 16.77 -8.79
CA GLY A 172 -3.35 16.88 -9.78
C GLY A 172 -4.70 16.44 -9.23
N LEU A 173 -4.74 15.37 -8.44
CA LEU A 173 -5.96 14.93 -7.74
C LEU A 173 -6.47 16.00 -6.76
N ASN A 174 -5.56 16.76 -6.15
CA ASN A 174 -5.88 17.77 -5.14
C ASN A 174 -6.10 19.18 -5.70
N LYS A 175 -5.90 19.43 -7.00
CA LYS A 175 -6.11 20.75 -7.63
C LYS A 175 -7.36 20.84 -8.50
N GLY A 176 -8.02 19.71 -8.76
CA GLY A 176 -9.21 19.66 -9.60
C GLY A 176 -10.48 20.16 -8.88
N PRO A 177 -11.62 20.23 -9.58
CA PRO A 177 -12.90 20.65 -9.00
C PRO A 177 -13.40 19.74 -7.88
N GLY A 178 -12.84 18.53 -7.75
CA GLY A 178 -13.11 17.59 -6.65
C GLY A 178 -12.15 17.71 -5.46
N HIS A 179 -11.31 18.73 -5.39
CA HIS A 179 -10.29 18.95 -4.36
C HIS A 179 -10.79 18.72 -2.92
N GLU A 180 -11.91 19.33 -2.53
CA GLU A 180 -12.46 19.17 -1.18
C GLU A 180 -12.89 17.73 -0.90
N ALA A 181 -13.51 17.06 -1.87
CA ALA A 181 -13.91 15.66 -1.73
C ALA A 181 -12.70 14.73 -1.63
N VAL A 182 -11.65 15.00 -2.40
CA VAL A 182 -10.38 14.24 -2.31
C VAL A 182 -9.73 14.43 -0.94
N ALA A 183 -9.64 15.68 -0.46
CA ALA A 183 -9.07 15.99 0.85
C ALA A 183 -9.90 15.36 2.00
N TRP A 184 -11.24 15.39 1.90
CA TRP A 184 -12.13 14.77 2.88
C TRP A 184 -11.95 13.23 2.92
N ASN A 185 -11.98 12.58 1.77
CA ASN A 185 -11.75 11.13 1.69
C ASN A 185 -10.36 10.75 2.21
N SER A 186 -9.35 11.55 1.90
CA SER A 186 -7.99 11.37 2.39
C SER A 186 -7.92 11.43 3.92
N ALA A 187 -8.66 12.38 4.52
CA ALA A 187 -8.77 12.52 5.99
C ALA A 187 -9.44 11.30 6.64
N LEU A 188 -10.54 10.82 6.06
CA LEU A 188 -11.22 9.60 6.53
C LEU A 188 -10.33 8.35 6.41
N ILE A 189 -9.51 8.29 5.38
CA ILE A 189 -8.55 7.18 5.20
C ILE A 189 -7.45 7.24 6.26
N TYR A 190 -6.94 8.41 6.65
CA TYR A 190 -6.01 8.53 7.77
C TYR A 190 -6.62 8.05 9.09
N ASP A 191 -7.88 8.40 9.35
CA ASP A 191 -8.61 7.93 10.52
C ASP A 191 -8.76 6.40 10.51
N MET A 192 -9.15 5.82 9.36
CA MET A 192 -9.20 4.37 9.15
C MET A 192 -7.86 3.70 9.46
N ILE A 193 -6.76 4.22 8.90
CA ILE A 193 -5.42 3.67 9.11
C ILE A 193 -5.04 3.68 10.60
N TYR A 194 -5.30 4.78 11.30
CA TYR A 194 -4.96 4.93 12.72
C TYR A 194 -5.84 4.08 13.64
N THR A 195 -7.14 3.99 13.34
CA THR A 195 -8.13 3.36 14.23
C THR A 195 -8.26 1.86 14.02
N GLN A 196 -7.77 1.31 12.89
CA GLN A 196 -7.92 -0.10 12.50
C GLN A 196 -6.57 -0.79 12.30
N PRO A 197 -5.74 -0.93 13.35
CA PRO A 197 -4.45 -1.58 13.23
C PRO A 197 -4.60 -3.06 12.86
N VAL A 198 -3.72 -3.55 11.97
CA VAL A 198 -3.64 -4.97 11.58
C VAL A 198 -2.52 -5.72 12.30
N TYR A 199 -1.67 -5.01 13.05
CA TYR A 199 -0.50 -5.55 13.73
C TYR A 199 -0.78 -6.80 14.56
N HIS A 200 -1.88 -6.80 15.31
CA HIS A 200 -2.23 -7.88 16.22
C HIS A 200 -2.73 -9.15 15.51
N GLU A 201 -2.98 -9.09 14.20
CA GLU A 201 -3.61 -10.14 13.42
C GLU A 201 -2.64 -10.90 12.49
N PHE A 202 -1.41 -10.43 12.31
CA PHE A 202 -0.41 -11.09 11.45
C PHE A 202 -0.21 -12.58 11.77
N LYS A 203 -0.29 -12.96 13.02
CA LYS A 203 -0.19 -14.35 13.50
C LYS A 203 -1.31 -15.28 13.00
N HIS A 204 -2.37 -14.73 12.44
CA HIS A 204 -3.51 -15.49 11.90
C HIS A 204 -3.45 -15.68 10.38
N LEU A 205 -2.46 -15.12 9.70
CA LEU A 205 -2.25 -15.33 8.27
C LEU A 205 -1.84 -16.78 8.01
N GLN A 206 -2.56 -17.47 7.11
CA GLN A 206 -2.38 -18.92 6.86
C GLN A 206 -1.60 -19.23 5.59
N MET A 207 -1.57 -18.31 4.62
CA MET A 207 -0.91 -18.46 3.34
C MET A 207 0.57 -18.10 3.41
N PRO A 208 1.41 -18.58 2.47
CA PRO A 208 2.77 -18.09 2.30
C PRO A 208 2.76 -16.57 2.15
N THR A 209 3.55 -15.87 2.96
CA THR A 209 3.52 -14.40 3.05
C THR A 209 4.93 -13.84 2.93
N LEU A 210 5.15 -12.92 1.99
CA LEU A 210 6.42 -12.24 1.78
C LEU A 210 6.33 -10.78 2.22
N LEU A 211 7.29 -10.33 3.02
CA LEU A 211 7.58 -8.92 3.27
C LEU A 211 8.74 -8.48 2.37
N LEU A 212 8.52 -7.43 1.58
CA LEU A 212 9.49 -6.77 0.71
C LEU A 212 9.77 -5.39 1.32
N ILE A 213 10.89 -5.23 2.00
CA ILE A 213 11.14 -4.07 2.88
C ILE A 213 12.36 -3.28 2.41
N GLY A 214 12.17 -1.99 2.07
CA GLY A 214 13.24 -1.00 2.01
C GLY A 214 13.63 -0.60 3.43
N ASP A 215 14.88 -0.82 3.80
CA ASP A 215 15.38 -0.68 5.18
C ASP A 215 15.53 0.78 5.64
N LYS A 216 15.46 1.75 4.72
CA LYS A 216 15.51 3.19 5.00
C LYS A 216 14.13 3.84 5.07
N ASP A 217 13.06 3.05 4.98
CA ASP A 217 11.72 3.57 5.20
C ASP A 217 11.53 4.06 6.65
N THR A 218 10.89 5.21 6.79
CA THR A 218 10.58 5.83 8.09
C THR A 218 9.11 6.23 8.20
N THR A 219 8.26 5.60 7.38
CA THR A 219 6.84 5.94 7.34
C THR A 219 6.13 5.55 8.62
N ALA A 220 5.60 6.53 9.34
CA ALA A 220 4.77 6.31 10.53
C ALA A 220 3.68 7.38 10.60
N ILE A 221 2.42 6.95 10.72
CA ILE A 221 1.27 7.86 10.80
C ILE A 221 1.32 8.64 12.12
N GLY A 222 1.16 9.97 12.03
CA GLY A 222 1.15 10.86 13.21
C GLY A 222 2.53 11.11 13.83
N SER A 223 3.63 10.66 13.21
CA SER A 223 4.98 10.91 13.70
C SER A 223 5.33 12.40 13.81
N ASP A 224 4.64 13.27 13.05
CA ASP A 224 4.82 14.72 13.06
C ASP A 224 4.24 15.40 14.31
N ILE A 225 3.30 14.76 15.00
CA ILE A 225 2.70 15.24 16.25
C ILE A 225 3.05 14.39 17.48
N ALA A 226 3.78 13.31 17.27
CA ALA A 226 4.20 12.42 18.35
C ALA A 226 5.23 13.13 19.26
N PRO A 227 5.19 12.88 20.59
CA PRO A 227 6.25 13.30 21.49
C PRO A 227 7.63 12.81 21.02
N PRO A 228 8.72 13.55 21.29
CA PRO A 228 10.05 13.20 20.78
C PRO A 228 10.49 11.76 21.11
N GLU A 229 10.21 11.30 22.32
CA GLU A 229 10.53 9.95 22.78
C GLU A 229 9.72 8.85 22.10
N VAL A 230 8.48 9.16 21.69
CA VAL A 230 7.64 8.28 20.88
C VAL A 230 8.15 8.26 19.45
N LYS A 231 8.33 9.44 18.86
CA LYS A 231 8.81 9.63 17.48
C LYS A 231 10.13 8.90 17.22
N ALA A 232 11.05 8.89 18.18
CA ALA A 232 12.35 8.23 18.05
C ALA A 232 12.25 6.70 17.88
N ARG A 233 11.10 6.10 18.20
CA ARG A 233 10.86 4.66 18.12
C ARG A 233 10.00 4.24 16.92
N LEU A 234 9.41 5.21 16.21
CA LEU A 234 8.48 4.94 15.12
C LEU A 234 9.19 4.70 13.79
N GLY A 235 8.61 3.85 12.96
CA GLY A 235 8.98 3.71 11.55
C GLY A 235 10.38 3.14 11.33
N ASN A 236 10.91 2.32 12.24
CA ASN A 236 12.20 1.64 12.03
C ASN A 236 12.00 0.34 11.24
N TYR A 237 11.85 0.45 9.93
CA TYR A 237 11.56 -0.71 9.06
C TYR A 237 12.68 -1.74 9.02
N ALA A 238 13.92 -1.36 9.28
CA ALA A 238 15.04 -2.29 9.41
C ALA A 238 14.82 -3.30 10.57
N GLU A 239 14.10 -2.89 11.62
CA GLU A 239 13.75 -3.74 12.76
C GLU A 239 12.32 -4.31 12.63
N LEU A 240 11.36 -3.52 12.18
CA LEU A 240 9.95 -3.92 12.06
C LEU A 240 9.77 -5.07 11.05
N GLY A 241 10.47 -5.04 9.92
CA GLY A 241 10.40 -6.10 8.92
C GLY A 241 10.74 -7.48 9.49
N PRO A 242 11.93 -7.68 10.08
CA PRO A 242 12.30 -8.96 10.71
C PRO A 242 11.38 -9.36 11.88
N GLN A 243 10.90 -8.40 12.67
CA GLN A 243 10.00 -8.68 13.79
C GLN A 243 8.66 -9.22 13.30
N VAL A 244 8.04 -8.55 12.34
CA VAL A 244 6.73 -8.95 11.81
C VAL A 244 6.81 -10.23 10.98
N ALA A 245 7.88 -10.43 10.19
CA ALA A 245 8.07 -11.68 9.45
C ALA A 245 8.06 -12.90 10.39
N LYS A 246 8.60 -12.77 11.60
CA LYS A 246 8.57 -13.84 12.63
C LYS A 246 7.19 -14.06 13.26
N LEU A 247 6.31 -13.05 13.26
CA LEU A 247 4.93 -13.19 13.76
C LEU A 247 4.03 -13.96 12.78
N ILE A 248 4.36 -13.94 11.50
CA ILE A 248 3.58 -14.58 10.46
C ILE A 248 4.00 -16.05 10.35
N PRO A 249 3.10 -17.04 10.49
CA PRO A 249 3.45 -18.47 10.53
C PRO A 249 4.24 -18.97 9.31
N LYS A 250 3.98 -18.41 8.12
CA LYS A 250 4.70 -18.71 6.88
C LYS A 250 5.31 -17.43 6.28
N GLY A 251 5.90 -16.60 7.17
CA GLY A 251 6.47 -15.32 6.82
C GLY A 251 7.89 -15.45 6.26
N GLU A 252 8.13 -14.80 5.13
CA GLU A 252 9.45 -14.61 4.53
C GLU A 252 9.75 -13.11 4.48
N LEU A 253 11.02 -12.74 4.53
CA LEU A 253 11.48 -11.35 4.41
C LEU A 253 12.55 -11.24 3.32
N ILE A 254 12.38 -10.27 2.45
CA ILE A 254 13.43 -9.81 1.54
C ILE A 254 13.66 -8.31 1.80
N THR A 255 14.89 -7.95 2.13
CA THR A 255 15.29 -6.58 2.40
C THR A 255 15.90 -5.94 1.16
N PHE A 256 15.43 -4.74 0.84
CA PHE A 256 16.01 -3.84 -0.16
C PHE A 256 16.88 -2.82 0.56
N GLU A 257 18.17 -3.15 0.70
CA GLU A 257 19.13 -2.32 1.40
C GLU A 257 19.27 -0.94 0.76
N GLY A 258 19.26 0.09 1.59
CA GLY A 258 19.38 1.48 1.19
C GLY A 258 18.15 2.09 0.55
N MET A 259 17.02 1.36 0.41
CA MET A 259 15.80 1.85 -0.19
C MET A 259 14.79 2.35 0.84
N GLY A 260 13.96 3.29 0.40
CA GLY A 260 12.89 3.87 1.20
C GLY A 260 11.58 3.09 1.11
N HIS A 261 10.49 3.82 1.13
CA HIS A 261 9.12 3.30 1.18
C HIS A 261 8.62 2.67 -0.13
N ALA A 262 9.27 2.95 -1.25
CA ALA A 262 8.78 2.56 -2.57
C ALA A 262 9.85 1.82 -3.42
N PRO A 263 10.39 0.67 -2.96
CA PRO A 263 11.44 -0.05 -3.69
C PRO A 263 11.00 -0.48 -5.10
N GLN A 264 9.71 -0.71 -5.33
CA GLN A 264 9.14 -1.00 -6.66
C GLN A 264 9.24 0.19 -7.64
N ILE A 265 9.40 1.41 -7.13
CA ILE A 265 9.62 2.63 -7.93
C ILE A 265 11.10 2.97 -8.00
N GLU A 266 11.84 2.79 -6.90
CA GLU A 266 13.26 3.13 -6.82
C GLU A 266 14.14 2.23 -7.70
N GLU A 267 13.91 0.91 -7.64
CA GLU A 267 14.66 -0.10 -8.40
C GLU A 267 13.72 -1.16 -9.02
N PRO A 268 12.87 -0.76 -9.98
CA PRO A 268 11.81 -1.62 -10.51
C PRO A 268 12.32 -2.93 -11.11
N VAL A 269 13.49 -2.93 -11.74
CA VAL A 269 14.07 -4.14 -12.34
C VAL A 269 14.43 -5.18 -11.27
N ARG A 270 15.13 -4.76 -10.22
CA ARG A 270 15.50 -5.64 -9.10
C ARG A 270 14.26 -6.10 -8.34
N PHE A 271 13.35 -5.17 -8.04
CA PHE A 271 12.12 -5.47 -7.33
C PHE A 271 11.27 -6.52 -8.07
N ASN A 272 10.97 -6.28 -9.33
CA ASN A 272 10.10 -7.15 -10.11
C ASN A 272 10.72 -8.53 -10.35
N ARG A 273 12.04 -8.62 -10.59
CA ARG A 273 12.73 -9.91 -10.67
C ARG A 273 12.58 -10.69 -9.37
N THR A 274 12.86 -10.07 -8.23
CA THR A 274 12.74 -10.68 -6.90
C THR A 274 11.33 -11.19 -6.62
N LEU A 275 10.31 -10.39 -6.96
CA LEU A 275 8.91 -10.75 -6.81
C LEU A 275 8.55 -11.96 -7.67
N VAL A 276 8.88 -11.94 -8.96
CA VAL A 276 8.59 -13.04 -9.91
C VAL A 276 9.30 -14.32 -9.49
N GLU A 277 10.55 -14.26 -9.05
CA GLU A 277 11.29 -15.42 -8.54
C GLU A 277 10.62 -16.03 -7.30
N TRP A 278 10.09 -15.22 -6.40
CA TRP A 278 9.37 -15.74 -5.22
C TRP A 278 8.01 -16.33 -5.60
N LEU A 279 7.31 -15.74 -6.54
CA LEU A 279 6.02 -16.25 -7.01
C LEU A 279 6.14 -17.58 -7.77
N GLY A 280 7.29 -17.85 -8.37
CA GLY A 280 7.58 -19.09 -9.12
C GLY A 280 8.01 -20.28 -8.26
N LYS A 281 8.18 -20.09 -6.95
CA LYS A 281 8.49 -21.18 -5.99
C LYS A 281 7.22 -21.98 -5.66
#